data_1078ca15ee683ecee32c1cd429027f64
#
_entry.id   1078ca15ee683ecee32c1cd429027f64
#
_cell.length_a   1.000
_cell.length_b   1.000
_cell.length_c   1.000
_cell.angle_alpha   90.00
_cell.angle_beta   90.00
_cell.angle_gamma   90.00
#
_symmetry.space_group_name_H-M   'P 1'
#
loop_
_entity.id
_entity.type
_entity.pdbx_description
1 polymer ?
#
loop_
_entity_poly.entity_id
_entity_poly.type
_entity_poly.pdbx_seq_one_letter_code
_entity_poly.pdbx_strand_id
1 'polypeptide(L)'
;MRRSGSVKDGIMCKRNLPLAIGLYIVLACLPAFPQTPSATNATMETSAAANRSEAILRSTAERPGERTLPDGHWLVGTSHVKDMLPAIVAPDAPRKLIAEYGPAYLEQIGETRVLHLKGSYREMGVQHGALLKDEILVGAKLIQTVGAVTWEKNFKASSREAWQRTSPFIPQKYKDEIAGMAEATGLPIEDVEDFTIFPELFHCSGFAVWGKATADGSLMHGRVLDYMREVGLDRWALIIIQEPDGANAFVNVGYAGTIGSVTGMNAQHVAIGEMGGGGAEKWDGMPMTLLVRECLETGNTLDDVKRIMTDTPRTCEYYYVISDSKADGGRGSAVGVAAWPGKIEFIGPNMFHELLPRPLEDAVMLSAGDRYQCLVNRVEKMYGKIDAQTALDVMARGVAMSSNMHNALFKPATLELWVANSTLQDPACNRPYMRYDLRSLMADKPREAVVNK
;
A
#
# COMPACT_ATOMS: atom_id res chain seq x y z
N MET A 1 3.17 -45.66 26.92
CA MET A 1 1.73 -45.52 26.81
C MET A 1 1.38 -44.15 26.26
N ARG A 2 0.69 -44.18 25.16
CA ARG A 2 0.21 -43.05 24.32
C ARG A 2 -0.69 -42.08 25.08
N ARG A 3 -0.61 -40.80 24.75
CA ARG A 3 -1.80 -40.00 24.42
C ARG A 3 -1.36 -38.75 23.62
N SER A 4 -1.72 -38.79 22.38
CA SER A 4 -1.80 -37.68 21.43
C SER A 4 -2.92 -36.70 21.86
N GLY A 5 -2.63 -35.42 21.89
CA GLY A 5 -3.63 -34.34 22.01
C GLY A 5 -3.58 -33.47 20.76
N SER A 6 -4.52 -33.69 19.88
CA SER A 6 -4.82 -32.87 18.70
C SER A 6 -5.32 -31.50 19.15
N VAL A 7 -4.65 -30.43 18.74
CA VAL A 7 -5.22 -29.07 18.77
C VAL A 7 -5.67 -28.77 17.35
N LYS A 8 -6.92 -29.07 17.09
CA LYS A 8 -7.71 -28.43 16.02
C LYS A 8 -8.73 -27.57 16.75
N ASP A 9 -8.69 -26.27 16.52
CA ASP A 9 -9.87 -25.43 16.42
C ASP A 9 -9.42 -24.06 15.91
N GLY A 10 -9.48 -23.91 14.57
CA GLY A 10 -9.41 -22.65 13.90
C GLY A 10 -10.71 -21.87 14.13
N ILE A 11 -10.62 -20.69 14.67
CA ILE A 11 -11.75 -19.75 14.75
C ILE A 11 -12.00 -19.22 13.34
N MET A 12 -12.98 -19.80 12.67
CA MET A 12 -13.54 -19.26 11.42
C MET A 12 -14.23 -17.92 11.71
N CYS A 13 -13.71 -16.86 11.12
CA CYS A 13 -14.39 -15.56 11.06
C CYS A 13 -15.62 -15.67 10.13
N LYS A 14 -16.79 -16.02 10.70
CA LYS A 14 -18.09 -15.90 10.03
C LYS A 14 -18.59 -14.47 10.21
N ARG A 15 -18.35 -13.57 9.25
CA ARG A 15 -19.01 -12.25 9.26
C ARG A 15 -18.93 -11.54 7.91
N ASN A 16 -19.80 -11.93 6.97
CA ASN A 16 -19.96 -11.21 5.70
C ASN A 16 -21.26 -10.36 5.61
N LEU A 17 -22.09 -10.31 6.66
CA LEU A 17 -23.39 -9.63 6.58
C LEU A 17 -23.37 -8.13 6.97
N PRO A 18 -22.53 -7.65 7.89
CA PRO A 18 -22.51 -6.21 8.25
C PRO A 18 -21.84 -5.30 7.21
N LEU A 19 -20.89 -5.79 6.41
CA LEU A 19 -20.16 -4.97 5.43
C LEU A 19 -21.07 -4.39 4.33
N ALA A 20 -22.03 -5.17 3.86
CA ALA A 20 -22.94 -4.73 2.79
C ALA A 20 -23.88 -3.60 3.22
N ILE A 21 -24.33 -3.60 4.47
CA ILE A 21 -25.23 -2.57 5.02
C ILE A 21 -24.44 -1.30 5.35
N GLY A 22 -23.21 -1.44 5.86
CA GLY A 22 -22.32 -0.31 6.15
C GLY A 22 -21.86 0.44 4.90
N LEU A 23 -21.64 -0.28 3.80
CA LEU A 23 -21.26 0.31 2.50
C LEU A 23 -22.38 1.23 1.96
N TYR A 24 -23.64 0.91 2.21
CA TYR A 24 -24.79 1.71 1.79
C TYR A 24 -24.89 3.06 2.52
N ILE A 25 -24.54 3.08 3.80
CA ILE A 25 -24.56 4.29 4.64
C ILE A 25 -23.38 5.22 4.29
N VAL A 26 -22.21 4.66 3.99
CA VAL A 26 -21.00 5.41 3.62
C VAL A 26 -21.18 6.13 2.27
N LEU A 27 -21.76 5.46 1.27
CA LEU A 27 -22.01 6.06 -0.06
C LEU A 27 -23.06 7.17 -0.04
N ALA A 28 -24.02 7.13 0.91
CA ALA A 28 -25.07 8.14 1.05
C ALA A 28 -24.62 9.41 1.79
N CYS A 29 -23.48 9.36 2.52
CA CYS A 29 -22.99 10.46 3.35
C CYS A 29 -21.79 11.24 2.75
N LEU A 30 -21.30 10.88 1.57
CA LEU A 30 -20.22 11.60 0.92
C LEU A 30 -20.74 12.85 0.20
N PRO A 31 -20.24 14.07 0.47
CA PRO A 31 -20.58 15.24 -0.31
C PRO A 31 -20.08 15.07 -1.75
N ALA A 32 -20.93 15.44 -2.71
CA ALA A 32 -20.55 15.51 -4.12
C ALA A 32 -19.48 16.59 -4.29
N PHE A 33 -18.29 16.22 -4.75
CA PHE A 33 -17.28 17.19 -5.17
C PHE A 33 -17.78 17.93 -6.42
N PRO A 34 -17.51 19.23 -6.56
CA PRO A 34 -17.92 19.99 -7.73
C PRO A 34 -17.20 19.47 -8.98
N GLN A 35 -17.95 18.81 -9.84
CA GLN A 35 -17.55 18.63 -11.24
C GLN A 35 -17.88 19.91 -11.99
N THR A 36 -16.97 20.35 -12.86
CA THR A 36 -17.21 21.50 -13.76
C THR A 36 -18.52 21.33 -14.52
N PRO A 37 -19.32 22.39 -14.69
CA PRO A 37 -20.70 22.28 -15.11
C PRO A 37 -20.83 21.92 -16.57
N SER A 38 -21.47 20.80 -16.85
CA SER A 38 -22.24 20.60 -18.09
C SER A 38 -23.70 20.37 -17.70
N ALA A 39 -24.53 21.32 -18.09
CA ALA A 39 -25.94 21.35 -17.76
C ALA A 39 -26.69 20.22 -18.47
N THR A 40 -27.54 19.52 -17.74
CA THR A 40 -28.91 19.09 -17.99
C THR A 40 -29.23 17.76 -17.27
N ASN A 41 -30.38 17.76 -16.57
CA ASN A 41 -31.19 16.62 -16.09
C ASN A 41 -30.96 16.07 -14.68
N ALA A 42 -31.51 16.76 -13.67
CA ALA A 42 -31.50 16.38 -12.26
C ALA A 42 -32.61 15.40 -11.82
N THR A 43 -33.42 14.83 -12.68
CA THR A 43 -34.59 13.99 -12.30
C THR A 43 -34.51 12.51 -12.70
N MET A 44 -33.44 12.06 -13.37
CA MET A 44 -33.23 10.65 -13.74
C MET A 44 -32.15 9.93 -12.92
N GLU A 45 -31.42 10.60 -12.02
CA GLU A 45 -30.27 10.04 -11.37
C GLU A 45 -30.54 9.10 -10.18
N THR A 46 -31.69 9.27 -9.50
CA THR A 46 -32.03 8.40 -8.36
C THR A 46 -32.40 6.97 -8.78
N SER A 47 -33.01 6.79 -9.93
CA SER A 47 -33.32 5.45 -10.45
C SER A 47 -32.10 4.73 -11.04
N ALA A 48 -31.16 5.46 -11.63
CA ALA A 48 -29.95 4.91 -12.20
C ALA A 48 -28.93 4.48 -11.12
N ALA A 49 -28.90 5.17 -9.96
CA ALA A 49 -28.06 4.80 -8.84
C ALA A 49 -28.55 3.50 -8.15
N ALA A 50 -29.87 3.33 -7.98
CA ALA A 50 -30.45 2.11 -7.43
C ALA A 50 -30.20 0.89 -8.35
N ASN A 51 -30.35 1.06 -9.66
CA ASN A 51 -30.10 0.00 -10.63
C ASN A 51 -28.61 -0.36 -10.77
N ARG A 52 -27.70 0.61 -10.58
CA ARG A 52 -26.23 0.33 -10.53
C ARG A 52 -25.84 -0.44 -9.27
N SER A 53 -26.45 -0.15 -8.13
CA SER A 53 -26.21 -0.87 -6.88
C SER A 53 -26.66 -2.33 -6.95
N GLU A 54 -27.81 -2.62 -7.59
CA GLU A 54 -28.24 -3.99 -7.87
C GLU A 54 -27.34 -4.72 -8.86
N ALA A 55 -26.83 -4.02 -9.87
CA ALA A 55 -25.88 -4.59 -10.83
C ALA A 55 -24.51 -4.91 -10.18
N ILE A 56 -24.06 -4.08 -9.21
CA ILE A 56 -22.84 -4.34 -8.42
C ILE A 56 -23.05 -5.55 -7.49
N LEU A 57 -24.21 -5.66 -6.84
CA LEU A 57 -24.54 -6.81 -6.00
C LEU A 57 -24.68 -8.11 -6.82
N ARG A 58 -25.15 -8.02 -8.07
CA ARG A 58 -25.19 -9.17 -8.99
C ARG A 58 -23.82 -9.50 -9.59
N SER A 59 -22.91 -8.54 -9.72
CA SER A 59 -21.54 -8.78 -10.23
C SER A 59 -20.61 -9.43 -9.20
N THR A 60 -20.98 -9.45 -7.92
CA THR A 60 -20.31 -10.22 -6.87
C THR A 60 -20.82 -11.67 -6.77
N ALA A 61 -21.92 -12.00 -7.46
CA ALA A 61 -22.40 -13.35 -7.60
C ALA A 61 -21.70 -14.01 -8.81
N GLU A 62 -20.92 -15.03 -8.53
CA GLU A 62 -20.28 -16.03 -9.40
C GLU A 62 -20.13 -15.64 -10.89
N ARG A 63 -18.94 -15.21 -11.29
CA ARG A 63 -18.56 -15.19 -12.72
C ARG A 63 -18.35 -16.63 -13.21
N PRO A 64 -18.75 -16.96 -14.45
CA PRO A 64 -18.50 -18.29 -15.02
C PRO A 64 -16.99 -18.60 -15.01
N GLY A 65 -16.59 -19.59 -14.22
CA GLY A 65 -15.20 -20.05 -14.07
C GLY A 65 -14.61 -19.90 -12.67
N GLU A 66 -15.27 -19.22 -11.75
CA GLU A 66 -14.86 -19.11 -10.35
C GLU A 66 -15.70 -20.09 -9.50
N ARG A 67 -15.08 -21.12 -8.94
CA ARG A 67 -15.69 -22.00 -7.94
C ARG A 67 -15.03 -21.78 -6.59
N THR A 68 -15.83 -21.53 -5.58
CA THR A 68 -15.41 -21.58 -4.17
C THR A 68 -15.40 -23.01 -3.68
N LEU A 69 -14.32 -23.43 -3.04
CA LEU A 69 -14.26 -24.69 -2.33
C LEU A 69 -15.09 -24.61 -1.05
N PRO A 70 -15.56 -25.77 -0.49
CA PRO A 70 -16.32 -25.81 0.76
C PRO A 70 -15.64 -25.20 1.98
N ASP A 71 -14.32 -24.98 1.91
CA ASP A 71 -13.47 -24.34 2.92
C ASP A 71 -13.30 -22.83 2.71
N GLY A 72 -13.97 -22.23 1.73
CA GLY A 72 -13.92 -20.78 1.45
C GLY A 72 -12.77 -20.34 0.55
N HIS A 73 -11.96 -21.26 0.02
CA HIS A 73 -10.91 -20.95 -0.95
C HIS A 73 -11.45 -20.80 -2.36
N TRP A 74 -10.87 -19.88 -3.13
CA TRP A 74 -11.21 -19.66 -4.54
C TRP A 74 -10.36 -20.54 -5.44
N LEU A 75 -10.98 -21.36 -6.28
CA LEU A 75 -10.26 -22.07 -7.34
C LEU A 75 -9.98 -21.10 -8.49
N VAL A 76 -8.75 -20.67 -8.64
CA VAL A 76 -8.25 -20.05 -9.86
C VAL A 76 -7.82 -21.19 -10.78
N GLY A 77 -8.59 -21.42 -11.85
CA GLY A 77 -8.28 -22.47 -12.82
C GLY A 77 -6.87 -22.28 -13.41
N THR A 78 -6.17 -23.37 -13.64
CA THR A 78 -4.80 -23.45 -14.18
C THR A 78 -4.65 -22.86 -15.61
N SER A 79 -5.73 -22.36 -16.22
CA SER A 79 -5.76 -21.74 -17.55
C SER A 79 -5.19 -20.29 -17.59
N HIS A 80 -5.00 -19.62 -16.45
CA HIS A 80 -4.77 -18.18 -16.42
C HIS A 80 -3.34 -17.70 -16.73
N VAL A 81 -2.39 -18.57 -16.95
CA VAL A 81 -1.04 -18.17 -17.40
C VAL A 81 -1.00 -17.85 -18.90
N LYS A 82 -1.99 -18.34 -19.68
CA LYS A 82 -2.05 -18.12 -21.14
C LYS A 82 -2.65 -16.77 -21.55
N ASP A 83 -3.43 -16.12 -20.67
CA ASP A 83 -4.27 -14.97 -21.02
C ASP A 83 -3.86 -13.69 -20.28
N MET A 84 -2.61 -13.60 -19.78
CA MET A 84 -2.08 -12.35 -19.24
C MET A 84 -1.92 -11.35 -20.39
N LEU A 85 -2.76 -10.32 -20.37
CA LEU A 85 -2.49 -9.12 -21.16
C LEU A 85 -1.25 -8.44 -20.57
N PRO A 86 -0.29 -7.98 -21.40
CA PRO A 86 0.86 -7.24 -20.92
C PRO A 86 0.40 -6.01 -20.13
N ALA A 87 1.12 -5.70 -19.05
CA ALA A 87 0.90 -4.48 -18.30
C ALA A 87 1.12 -3.26 -19.23
N ILE A 88 0.22 -2.29 -19.15
CA ILE A 88 0.32 -1.07 -19.94
C ILE A 88 1.23 -0.10 -19.18
N VAL A 89 2.32 0.35 -19.82
CA VAL A 89 3.13 1.47 -19.32
C VAL A 89 2.64 2.74 -20.03
N ALA A 90 2.20 3.72 -19.24
CA ALA A 90 1.79 5.00 -19.78
C ALA A 90 3.02 5.77 -20.34
N PRO A 91 2.85 6.56 -21.40
CA PRO A 91 3.90 7.46 -21.85
C PRO A 91 4.26 8.48 -20.76
N ASP A 92 5.49 8.97 -20.77
CA ASP A 92 5.92 10.04 -19.89
C ASP A 92 4.98 11.25 -20.02
N ALA A 93 4.55 11.79 -18.88
CA ALA A 93 3.62 12.89 -18.80
C ALA A 93 4.30 14.15 -18.25
N PRO A 94 3.87 15.35 -18.70
CA PRO A 94 4.41 16.60 -18.16
C PRO A 94 4.03 16.75 -16.69
N ARG A 95 4.90 17.34 -15.91
CA ARG A 95 4.70 17.73 -14.52
C ARG A 95 3.94 19.05 -14.48
N LYS A 96 2.81 19.08 -13.80
CA LYS A 96 1.96 20.26 -13.66
C LYS A 96 1.82 20.63 -12.19
N LEU A 97 2.28 21.80 -11.80
CA LEU A 97 2.08 22.33 -10.46
C LEU A 97 0.58 22.57 -10.18
N ILE A 98 0.07 22.09 -9.05
CA ILE A 98 -1.32 22.27 -8.60
C ILE A 98 -1.40 23.31 -7.50
N ALA A 99 -0.58 23.17 -6.43
CA ALA A 99 -0.59 24.00 -5.25
C ALA A 99 0.77 24.03 -4.56
N GLU A 100 1.00 25.04 -3.73
CA GLU A 100 2.24 25.26 -2.98
C GLU A 100 1.95 25.69 -1.55
N TYR A 101 2.83 25.28 -0.63
CA TYR A 101 2.85 25.76 0.73
C TYR A 101 4.29 25.78 1.28
N GLY A 102 4.91 26.94 1.37
CA GLY A 102 6.32 27.05 1.72
C GLY A 102 7.23 26.30 0.76
N PRO A 103 8.11 25.39 1.23
CA PRO A 103 8.94 24.56 0.37
C PRO A 103 8.17 23.39 -0.26
N ALA A 104 6.99 23.06 0.27
CA ALA A 104 6.18 21.94 -0.19
C ALA A 104 5.29 22.30 -1.39
N TYR A 105 4.98 21.31 -2.19
CA TYR A 105 4.07 21.49 -3.32
C TYR A 105 3.36 20.20 -3.71
N LEU A 106 2.22 20.36 -4.37
CA LEU A 106 1.44 19.30 -4.98
C LEU A 106 1.50 19.46 -6.49
N GLU A 107 1.84 18.40 -7.21
CA GLU A 107 1.84 18.36 -8.67
C GLU A 107 1.00 17.21 -9.21
N GLN A 108 0.66 17.30 -10.49
CA GLN A 108 0.02 16.26 -11.27
C GLN A 108 0.99 15.76 -12.33
N ILE A 109 1.18 14.43 -12.41
CA ILE A 109 1.94 13.75 -13.45
C ILE A 109 1.04 12.67 -14.04
N GLY A 110 0.58 12.87 -15.28
CA GLY A 110 -0.46 12.02 -15.84
C GLY A 110 -1.73 12.03 -14.98
N GLU A 111 -2.18 10.88 -14.54
CA GLU A 111 -3.35 10.74 -13.66
C GLU A 111 -2.98 10.75 -12.16
N THR A 112 -1.71 10.75 -11.81
CA THR A 112 -1.25 10.64 -10.42
C THR A 112 -0.89 11.98 -9.85
N ARG A 113 -1.33 12.25 -8.63
CA ARG A 113 -0.86 13.39 -7.83
C ARG A 113 0.42 13.00 -7.09
N VAL A 114 1.35 13.95 -7.01
CA VAL A 114 2.61 13.79 -6.29
C VAL A 114 2.73 14.94 -5.29
N LEU A 115 2.81 14.62 -4.02
CA LEU A 115 2.99 15.55 -2.91
C LEU A 115 4.46 15.58 -2.52
N HIS A 116 5.04 16.77 -2.44
CA HIS A 116 6.41 16.99 -1.99
C HIS A 116 6.40 17.66 -0.63
N LEU A 117 7.03 17.02 0.36
CA LEU A 117 7.15 17.51 1.74
C LEU A 117 8.63 17.62 2.10
N LYS A 118 9.01 18.71 2.78
CA LYS A 118 10.41 18.98 3.11
C LYS A 118 10.55 19.79 4.40
N GLY A 119 11.55 19.44 5.21
CA GLY A 119 11.90 20.14 6.44
C GLY A 119 11.73 19.31 7.70
N SER A 120 11.50 19.96 8.83
CA SER A 120 11.21 19.27 10.08
C SER A 120 9.89 18.49 10.02
N TYR A 121 9.74 17.47 10.86
CA TYR A 121 8.53 16.65 10.88
C TYR A 121 7.26 17.46 11.13
N ARG A 122 7.32 18.45 12.07
CA ARG A 122 6.18 19.33 12.29
C ARG A 122 5.82 20.14 11.05
N GLU A 123 6.82 20.70 10.37
CA GLU A 123 6.60 21.45 9.12
C GLU A 123 6.01 20.56 8.03
N MET A 124 6.50 19.33 7.86
CA MET A 124 5.93 18.38 6.88
C MET A 124 4.47 18.04 7.23
N GLY A 125 4.12 17.89 8.50
CA GLY A 125 2.73 17.72 8.93
C GLY A 125 1.84 18.91 8.58
N VAL A 126 2.31 20.14 8.82
CA VAL A 126 1.60 21.38 8.43
C VAL A 126 1.46 21.47 6.91
N GLN A 127 2.51 21.20 6.16
CA GLN A 127 2.51 21.21 4.69
C GLN A 127 1.50 20.22 4.12
N HIS A 128 1.51 18.97 4.61
CA HIS A 128 0.58 17.90 4.19
C HIS A 128 -0.86 18.31 4.49
N GLY A 129 -1.11 18.79 5.73
CA GLY A 129 -2.42 19.25 6.14
C GLY A 129 -2.92 20.46 5.35
N ALA A 130 -2.05 21.42 5.02
CA ALA A 130 -2.41 22.61 4.26
C ALA A 130 -2.73 22.30 2.78
N LEU A 131 -1.92 21.45 2.14
CA LEU A 131 -2.05 21.11 0.72
C LEU A 131 -3.20 20.15 0.41
N LEU A 132 -3.60 19.31 1.36
CA LEU A 132 -4.62 18.25 1.17
C LEU A 132 -5.72 18.32 2.25
N LYS A 133 -6.01 19.51 2.76
CA LYS A 133 -6.96 19.72 3.86
C LYS A 133 -8.30 19.05 3.63
N ASP A 134 -8.93 19.33 2.50
CA ASP A 134 -10.28 18.85 2.21
C ASP A 134 -10.34 17.31 2.10
N GLU A 135 -9.33 16.72 1.47
CA GLU A 135 -9.20 15.26 1.37
C GLU A 135 -9.00 14.62 2.75
N ILE A 136 -8.15 15.21 3.59
CA ILE A 136 -7.89 14.68 4.93
C ILE A 136 -9.15 14.78 5.80
N LEU A 137 -9.89 15.88 5.73
CA LEU A 137 -11.15 16.04 6.47
C LEU A 137 -12.20 14.99 6.06
N VAL A 138 -12.33 14.73 4.76
CA VAL A 138 -13.25 13.70 4.24
C VAL A 138 -12.76 12.31 4.61
N GLY A 139 -11.44 12.06 4.51
CA GLY A 139 -10.82 10.78 4.90
C GLY A 139 -11.01 10.46 6.39
N ALA A 140 -10.83 11.43 7.29
CA ALA A 140 -11.07 11.26 8.72
C ALA A 140 -12.52 10.83 9.00
N LYS A 141 -13.47 11.50 8.37
CA LYS A 141 -14.90 11.12 8.49
C LYS A 141 -15.19 9.73 7.93
N LEU A 142 -14.55 9.35 6.83
CA LEU A 142 -14.69 8.00 6.25
C LEU A 142 -14.15 6.94 7.20
N ILE A 143 -12.95 7.11 7.78
CA ILE A 143 -12.35 6.18 8.73
C ILE A 143 -13.24 6.00 9.95
N GLN A 144 -13.77 7.08 10.51
CA GLN A 144 -14.70 7.01 11.64
C GLN A 144 -15.97 6.23 11.27
N THR A 145 -16.50 6.43 10.07
CA THR A 145 -17.72 5.76 9.59
C THR A 145 -17.47 4.28 9.34
N VAL A 146 -16.41 3.93 8.62
CA VAL A 146 -16.02 2.54 8.34
C VAL A 146 -15.66 1.82 9.64
N GLY A 147 -14.90 2.47 10.52
CA GLY A 147 -14.54 1.93 11.82
C GLY A 147 -15.77 1.63 12.69
N ALA A 148 -16.75 2.53 12.73
CA ALA A 148 -17.99 2.33 13.47
C ALA A 148 -18.82 1.13 12.96
N VAL A 149 -18.70 0.79 11.66
CA VAL A 149 -19.41 -0.33 11.05
C VAL A 149 -18.64 -1.65 11.21
N THR A 150 -17.31 -1.62 11.07
CA THR A 150 -16.47 -2.83 11.05
C THR A 150 -16.09 -3.31 12.44
N TRP A 151 -15.89 -2.39 13.41
CA TRP A 151 -15.62 -2.70 14.82
C TRP A 151 -16.88 -2.62 15.66
N GLU A 152 -17.62 -3.64 15.75
CA GLU A 152 -18.96 -3.87 16.29
C GLU A 152 -19.47 -3.03 17.49
N LYS A 153 -18.69 -2.27 18.24
CA LYS A 153 -19.24 -1.61 19.45
C LYS A 153 -18.67 -0.25 19.85
N ASN A 154 -17.49 0.14 19.43
CA ASN A 154 -16.98 1.48 19.78
C ASN A 154 -15.60 1.73 19.14
N PHE A 155 -15.56 1.95 17.84
CA PHE A 155 -14.31 2.24 17.12
C PHE A 155 -13.46 3.28 17.85
N LYS A 156 -14.06 4.39 18.30
CA LYS A 156 -13.33 5.45 19.03
C LYS A 156 -12.67 4.93 20.31
N ALA A 157 -13.34 4.10 21.09
CA ALA A 157 -12.75 3.57 22.32
C ALA A 157 -11.61 2.58 22.00
N SER A 158 -11.82 1.70 21.03
CA SER A 158 -10.79 0.74 20.60
C SER A 158 -9.58 1.42 20.00
N SER A 159 -9.79 2.46 19.17
CA SER A 159 -8.71 3.28 18.61
C SER A 159 -7.94 4.02 19.70
N ARG A 160 -8.62 4.62 20.68
CA ARG A 160 -7.95 5.26 21.83
C ARG A 160 -7.14 4.29 22.67
N GLU A 161 -7.68 3.09 22.96
CA GLU A 161 -6.94 2.04 23.65
C GLU A 161 -5.68 1.63 22.85
N ALA A 162 -5.83 1.37 21.56
CA ALA A 162 -4.72 1.05 20.67
C ALA A 162 -3.67 2.17 20.69
N TRP A 163 -4.08 3.44 20.55
CA TRP A 163 -3.16 4.58 20.60
C TRP A 163 -2.45 4.71 21.95
N GLN A 164 -3.16 4.56 23.05
CA GLN A 164 -2.53 4.62 24.40
C GLN A 164 -1.45 3.56 24.58
N ARG A 165 -1.66 2.35 24.05
CA ARG A 165 -0.70 1.25 24.14
C ARG A 165 0.49 1.41 23.19
N THR A 166 0.27 1.93 22.00
CA THR A 166 1.29 2.06 20.96
C THR A 166 2.09 3.36 21.07
N SER A 167 1.47 4.47 21.59
CA SER A 167 2.08 5.78 21.69
C SER A 167 3.42 5.85 22.44
N PRO A 168 3.68 5.06 23.51
CA PRO A 168 5.01 5.03 24.14
C PRO A 168 6.14 4.55 23.21
N PHE A 169 5.83 3.82 22.18
CA PHE A 169 6.79 3.27 21.21
C PHE A 169 6.94 4.16 19.96
N ILE A 170 6.13 5.20 19.81
CA ILE A 170 6.19 6.12 18.67
C ILE A 170 7.22 7.22 18.96
N PRO A 171 8.27 7.38 18.12
CA PRO A 171 9.21 8.49 18.21
C PRO A 171 8.53 9.86 18.21
N GLN A 172 9.09 10.82 18.98
CA GLN A 172 8.52 12.15 19.09
C GLN A 172 8.37 12.85 17.73
N LYS A 173 9.31 12.65 16.83
CA LYS A 173 9.29 13.19 15.46
C LYS A 173 7.98 12.92 14.72
N TYR A 174 7.40 11.73 14.82
CA TYR A 174 6.12 11.39 14.19
C TYR A 174 4.93 12.01 14.92
N LYS A 175 5.00 12.16 16.24
CA LYS A 175 3.99 12.90 17.02
C LYS A 175 3.98 14.38 16.65
N ASP A 176 5.15 14.95 16.38
CA ASP A 176 5.28 16.33 15.92
C ASP A 176 4.64 16.52 14.54
N GLU A 177 4.80 15.55 13.63
CA GLU A 177 4.15 15.59 12.31
C GLU A 177 2.63 15.43 12.42
N ILE A 178 2.14 14.51 13.26
CA ILE A 178 0.72 14.37 13.59
C ILE A 178 0.15 15.69 14.10
N ALA A 179 0.85 16.35 15.05
CA ALA A 179 0.44 17.62 15.61
C ALA A 179 0.41 18.75 14.55
N GLY A 180 1.40 18.79 13.65
CA GLY A 180 1.44 19.73 12.52
C GLY A 180 0.26 19.53 11.56
N MET A 181 -0.09 18.29 11.23
CA MET A 181 -1.24 17.98 10.39
C MET A 181 -2.55 18.34 11.05
N ALA A 182 -2.72 18.05 12.35
CA ALA A 182 -3.91 18.45 13.12
C ALA A 182 -4.09 19.96 13.15
N GLU A 183 -3.01 20.72 13.35
CA GLU A 183 -3.01 22.19 13.33
C GLU A 183 -3.48 22.74 11.97
N ALA A 184 -2.92 22.26 10.88
CA ALA A 184 -3.23 22.76 9.54
C ALA A 184 -4.65 22.39 9.06
N THR A 185 -5.12 21.19 9.41
CA THR A 185 -6.46 20.73 9.04
C THR A 185 -7.54 21.28 9.95
N GLY A 186 -7.21 21.55 11.22
CA GLY A 186 -8.17 21.88 12.28
C GLY A 186 -8.90 20.65 12.84
N LEU A 187 -8.44 19.43 12.51
CA LEU A 187 -8.94 18.21 13.12
C LEU A 187 -8.48 18.08 14.58
N PRO A 188 -9.29 17.43 15.44
CA PRO A 188 -8.78 16.93 16.70
C PRO A 188 -7.56 16.04 16.44
N ILE A 189 -6.53 16.14 17.30
CA ILE A 189 -5.31 15.35 17.13
C ILE A 189 -5.60 13.84 17.13
N GLU A 190 -6.59 13.43 17.89
CA GLU A 190 -7.05 12.05 17.99
C GLU A 190 -7.54 11.49 16.66
N ASP A 191 -8.14 12.32 15.82
CA ASP A 191 -8.62 11.89 14.49
C ASP A 191 -7.43 11.67 13.53
N VAL A 192 -6.33 12.42 13.69
CA VAL A 192 -5.09 12.20 12.92
C VAL A 192 -4.32 10.99 13.43
N GLU A 193 -4.34 10.76 14.74
CA GLU A 193 -3.79 9.54 15.36
C GLU A 193 -4.50 8.29 14.84
N ASP A 194 -5.82 8.36 14.66
CA ASP A 194 -6.61 7.26 14.11
C ASP A 194 -6.17 6.87 12.68
N PHE A 195 -5.78 7.82 11.83
CA PHE A 195 -5.17 7.55 10.52
C PHE A 195 -3.88 6.72 10.62
N THR A 196 -3.13 6.88 11.69
CA THR A 196 -1.83 6.21 11.87
C THR A 196 -1.99 4.74 12.25
N ILE A 197 -3.08 4.39 12.96
CA ILE A 197 -3.31 3.02 13.46
C ILE A 197 -4.36 2.24 12.65
N PHE A 198 -5.17 2.89 11.81
CA PHE A 198 -6.23 2.27 11.02
C PHE A 198 -5.75 1.22 9.98
N PRO A 199 -4.54 1.27 9.37
CA PRO A 199 -4.15 0.42 8.24
C PRO A 199 -3.94 -1.08 8.52
N GLU A 200 -4.55 -1.67 9.54
CA GLU A 200 -4.10 -2.96 10.11
C GLU A 200 -4.79 -4.23 9.57
N LEU A 201 -5.43 -4.22 8.37
CA LEU A 201 -6.16 -5.39 7.84
C LEU A 201 -5.98 -5.56 6.32
N PHE A 202 -4.76 -5.82 5.84
CA PHE A 202 -4.46 -5.94 4.42
C PHE A 202 -4.24 -7.38 3.93
N HIS A 203 -4.54 -7.63 2.63
CA HIS A 203 -4.13 -8.81 1.88
C HIS A 203 -3.26 -8.37 0.70
N CYS A 204 -2.00 -8.69 0.73
CA CYS A 204 -1.03 -8.16 -0.23
C CYS A 204 -0.16 -9.25 -0.83
N SER A 205 0.63 -8.87 -1.84
CA SER A 205 1.71 -9.69 -2.37
C SER A 205 2.94 -8.83 -2.59
N GLY A 206 4.11 -9.43 -2.47
CA GLY A 206 5.37 -8.76 -2.75
C GLY A 206 6.43 -9.74 -3.24
N PHE A 207 7.34 -9.24 -4.04
CA PHE A 207 8.50 -10.01 -4.49
C PHE A 207 9.71 -9.11 -4.72
N ALA A 208 10.88 -9.69 -4.66
CA ALA A 208 12.10 -9.11 -5.19
C ALA A 208 12.84 -10.17 -6.01
N VAL A 209 13.36 -9.78 -7.16
CA VAL A 209 14.14 -10.63 -8.07
C VAL A 209 15.38 -9.86 -8.53
N TRP A 210 16.51 -10.55 -8.68
CA TRP A 210 17.77 -9.94 -9.08
C TRP A 210 18.71 -10.97 -9.70
N GLY A 211 19.93 -10.60 -10.01
CA GLY A 211 20.99 -11.51 -10.44
C GLY A 211 20.56 -12.41 -11.59
N LYS A 212 20.57 -13.72 -11.38
CA LYS A 212 20.20 -14.71 -12.41
C LYS A 212 18.72 -14.69 -12.79
N ALA A 213 17.84 -14.17 -11.95
CA ALA A 213 16.40 -14.10 -12.23
C ALA A 213 16.05 -13.02 -13.24
N THR A 214 16.86 -11.95 -13.33
CA THR A 214 16.61 -10.79 -14.19
C THR A 214 17.47 -10.77 -15.44
N ALA A 215 17.01 -10.08 -16.49
CA ALA A 215 17.66 -10.05 -17.79
C ALA A 215 19.04 -9.33 -17.77
N ASP A 216 19.19 -8.32 -16.92
CA ASP A 216 20.39 -7.49 -16.79
C ASP A 216 21.07 -7.60 -15.40
N GLY A 217 20.61 -8.52 -14.55
CA GLY A 217 21.09 -8.68 -13.19
C GLY A 217 20.54 -7.64 -12.19
N SER A 218 19.83 -6.61 -12.66
CA SER A 218 19.29 -5.55 -11.81
C SER A 218 18.22 -6.07 -10.84
N LEU A 219 18.20 -5.50 -9.64
CA LEU A 219 17.17 -5.79 -8.65
C LEU A 219 15.87 -5.09 -9.03
N MET A 220 14.78 -5.86 -9.07
CA MET A 220 13.40 -5.41 -9.21
C MET A 220 12.61 -5.81 -7.96
N HIS A 221 11.87 -4.86 -7.37
CA HIS A 221 11.06 -5.08 -6.18
C HIS A 221 9.61 -4.70 -6.48
N GLY A 222 8.73 -5.69 -6.55
CA GLY A 222 7.31 -5.51 -6.83
C GLY A 222 6.46 -5.61 -5.57
N ARG A 223 5.45 -4.74 -5.46
CA ARG A 223 4.49 -4.68 -4.36
C ARG A 223 3.07 -4.51 -4.89
N VAL A 224 2.16 -5.35 -4.42
CA VAL A 224 0.73 -5.39 -4.79
C VAL A 224 -0.09 -5.16 -3.53
N LEU A 225 -0.79 -4.03 -3.44
CA LEU A 225 -1.71 -3.71 -2.34
C LEU A 225 -3.14 -4.09 -2.72
N ASP A 226 -3.71 -5.05 -2.03
CA ASP A 226 -5.12 -5.43 -2.14
C ASP A 226 -5.86 -5.04 -0.86
N TYR A 227 -6.83 -4.12 -0.98
CA TYR A 227 -7.56 -3.60 0.17
C TYR A 227 -9.00 -3.19 -0.20
N MET A 228 -9.67 -2.42 0.64
CA MET A 228 -11.07 -2.00 0.49
C MET A 228 -11.25 -0.91 -0.60
N ARG A 229 -11.03 -1.26 -1.88
CA ARG A 229 -11.25 -0.35 -3.01
C ARG A 229 -12.69 0.17 -3.06
N GLU A 230 -13.65 -0.67 -2.68
CA GLU A 230 -15.09 -0.43 -2.74
C GLU A 230 -15.55 0.73 -1.85
N VAL A 231 -14.79 1.10 -0.83
CA VAL A 231 -15.11 2.26 0.03
C VAL A 231 -14.59 3.59 -0.55
N GLY A 232 -13.98 3.57 -1.75
CA GLY A 232 -13.58 4.77 -2.47
C GLY A 232 -12.26 5.38 -1.99
N LEU A 233 -11.37 4.59 -1.36
CA LEU A 233 -10.04 5.02 -0.93
C LEU A 233 -9.12 5.41 -2.10
N ASP A 234 -9.42 4.98 -3.32
CA ASP A 234 -8.71 5.34 -4.54
C ASP A 234 -8.58 6.86 -4.73
N ARG A 235 -9.55 7.65 -4.25
CA ARG A 235 -9.55 9.12 -4.36
C ARG A 235 -8.43 9.80 -3.57
N TRP A 236 -7.90 9.15 -2.53
CA TRP A 236 -6.81 9.67 -1.70
C TRP A 236 -5.45 9.16 -2.14
N ALA A 237 -5.40 8.26 -3.14
CA ALA A 237 -4.14 7.71 -3.63
C ALA A 237 -3.24 8.81 -4.22
N LEU A 238 -1.99 8.82 -3.79
CA LEU A 238 -0.95 9.71 -4.31
C LEU A 238 0.45 9.14 -4.04
N ILE A 239 1.44 9.71 -4.71
CA ILE A 239 2.84 9.51 -4.38
C ILE A 239 3.26 10.64 -3.43
N ILE A 240 3.99 10.33 -2.37
CA ILE A 240 4.52 11.33 -1.43
C ILE A 240 6.03 11.25 -1.47
N ILE A 241 6.68 12.34 -1.86
CA ILE A 241 8.12 12.53 -1.74
C ILE A 241 8.37 13.24 -0.42
N GLN A 242 9.13 12.61 0.45
CA GLN A 242 9.45 13.15 1.77
C GLN A 242 10.95 13.37 1.88
N GLU A 243 11.34 14.59 2.24
CA GLU A 243 12.72 15.03 2.48
C GLU A 243 12.84 15.55 3.92
N PRO A 244 12.79 14.67 4.94
CA PRO A 244 12.87 15.06 6.33
C PRO A 244 14.27 15.53 6.72
N ASP A 245 14.37 16.54 7.56
CA ASP A 245 15.64 17.02 8.08
C ASP A 245 16.39 15.93 8.85
N GLY A 246 17.62 15.67 8.45
CA GLY A 246 18.51 14.71 9.12
C GLY A 246 18.20 13.24 8.89
N ALA A 247 17.34 12.92 7.92
CA ALA A 247 17.02 11.53 7.54
C ALA A 247 17.08 11.35 6.01
N ASN A 248 16.95 10.11 5.53
CA ASN A 248 16.93 9.82 4.12
C ASN A 248 15.65 10.37 3.46
N ALA A 249 15.80 10.98 2.31
CA ALA A 249 14.68 11.23 1.43
C ALA A 249 14.12 9.92 0.87
N PHE A 250 12.80 9.85 0.69
CA PHE A 250 12.15 8.65 0.19
C PHE A 250 10.85 8.96 -0.56
N VAL A 251 10.44 8.01 -1.39
CA VAL A 251 9.11 7.95 -2.00
C VAL A 251 8.23 7.00 -1.22
N ASN A 252 7.03 7.45 -0.90
CA ASN A 252 5.95 6.66 -0.33
C ASN A 252 4.79 6.58 -1.33
N VAL A 253 4.41 5.37 -1.74
CA VAL A 253 3.19 5.14 -2.52
C VAL A 253 2.06 4.94 -1.52
N GLY A 254 1.29 5.98 -1.30
CA GLY A 254 0.36 6.07 -0.17
C GLY A 254 -0.92 6.84 -0.46
N TYR A 255 -1.44 7.44 0.59
CA TYR A 255 -2.76 8.08 0.57
C TYR A 255 -2.72 9.40 1.36
N ALA A 256 -3.54 10.37 0.94
CA ALA A 256 -3.65 11.64 1.66
C ALA A 256 -4.03 11.42 3.13
N GLY A 257 -3.34 12.11 4.03
CA GLY A 257 -3.53 12.01 5.48
C GLY A 257 -2.71 10.89 6.15
N THR A 258 -2.06 9.98 5.40
CA THR A 258 -1.21 8.94 5.99
C THR A 258 0.19 9.48 6.28
N ILE A 259 0.62 9.41 7.54
CA ILE A 259 1.96 9.81 7.97
C ILE A 259 2.96 8.66 7.80
N GLY A 260 2.53 7.43 8.01
CA GLY A 260 3.33 6.23 7.82
C GLY A 260 3.45 5.78 6.35
N SER A 261 4.11 4.66 6.13
CA SER A 261 4.30 4.04 4.82
C SER A 261 3.96 2.54 4.87
N VAL A 262 3.50 2.00 3.75
CA VAL A 262 3.35 0.55 3.52
C VAL A 262 4.11 0.10 2.26
N THR A 263 4.54 1.05 1.44
CA THR A 263 5.19 0.81 0.15
C THR A 263 6.10 1.97 -0.18
N GLY A 264 7.41 1.76 -0.20
CA GLY A 264 8.33 2.85 -0.47
C GLY A 264 9.74 2.42 -0.87
N MET A 265 10.50 3.41 -1.33
CA MET A 265 11.91 3.31 -1.67
C MET A 265 12.63 4.58 -1.24
N ASN A 266 13.78 4.46 -0.60
CA ASN A 266 14.57 5.61 -0.19
C ASN A 266 15.71 5.96 -1.17
N ALA A 267 16.26 7.15 -1.01
CA ALA A 267 17.40 7.63 -1.81
C ALA A 267 18.70 6.85 -1.58
N GLN A 268 18.73 5.96 -0.57
CA GLN A 268 19.82 5.03 -0.29
C GLN A 268 19.63 3.67 -0.95
N HIS A 269 18.71 3.58 -1.96
CA HIS A 269 18.48 2.38 -2.77
C HIS A 269 17.90 1.17 -2.02
N VAL A 270 17.23 1.41 -0.90
CA VAL A 270 16.48 0.40 -0.15
C VAL A 270 15.00 0.54 -0.49
N ALA A 271 14.34 -0.58 -0.80
CA ALA A 271 12.89 -0.62 -1.00
C ALA A 271 12.24 -1.60 -0.01
N ILE A 272 11.02 -1.25 0.42
CA ILE A 272 10.24 -2.05 1.35
C ILE A 272 8.77 -2.05 0.93
N GLY A 273 8.16 -3.24 0.98
CA GLY A 273 6.73 -3.45 0.82
C GLY A 273 6.20 -4.31 1.95
N GLU A 274 5.15 -3.84 2.61
CA GLU A 274 4.45 -4.59 3.65
C GLU A 274 3.39 -5.48 3.03
N MET A 275 3.19 -6.66 3.57
CA MET A 275 2.08 -7.57 3.28
C MET A 275 1.35 -7.87 4.59
N GLY A 276 0.02 -7.77 4.58
CA GLY A 276 -0.81 -7.98 5.76
C GLY A 276 -0.62 -9.35 6.40
N GLY A 277 -0.70 -9.36 7.69
CA GLY A 277 -0.67 -10.56 8.52
C GLY A 277 -1.97 -10.75 9.29
N GLY A 278 -1.90 -11.40 10.43
CA GLY A 278 -2.99 -11.66 11.35
C GLY A 278 -2.72 -11.07 12.75
N GLY A 279 -3.55 -11.40 13.73
CA GLY A 279 -3.25 -11.15 15.13
C GLY A 279 -3.52 -9.73 15.61
N ALA A 280 -4.68 -9.18 15.23
CA ALA A 280 -5.23 -7.95 15.79
C ALA A 280 -5.10 -7.87 17.32
N GLU A 281 -5.09 -6.65 17.87
CA GLU A 281 -5.14 -6.32 19.32
C GLU A 281 -3.80 -6.44 20.08
N LYS A 282 -2.68 -6.65 19.43
CA LYS A 282 -1.35 -6.60 20.06
C LYS A 282 -0.67 -5.25 19.79
N TRP A 283 -1.06 -4.25 20.55
CA TRP A 283 -0.70 -2.85 20.33
C TRP A 283 0.57 -2.39 21.07
N ASP A 284 1.26 -3.26 21.82
CA ASP A 284 2.41 -2.87 22.65
C ASP A 284 3.71 -2.82 21.83
N GLY A 285 3.74 -1.90 20.86
CA GLY A 285 4.86 -1.70 19.94
C GLY A 285 4.63 -0.50 19.00
N MET A 286 5.59 -0.25 18.13
CA MET A 286 5.47 0.76 17.08
C MET A 286 4.49 0.28 16.01
N PRO A 287 3.52 1.12 15.57
CA PRO A 287 2.64 0.79 14.45
C PRO A 287 3.42 0.42 13.20
N MET A 288 2.92 -0.58 12.47
CA MET A 288 3.59 -1.12 11.28
C MET A 288 3.93 -0.03 10.26
N THR A 289 3.00 0.88 10.00
CA THR A 289 3.21 1.96 9.02
C THR A 289 4.36 2.91 9.41
N LEU A 290 4.51 3.20 10.69
CA LEU A 290 5.62 4.02 11.19
C LEU A 290 6.93 3.24 11.23
N LEU A 291 6.91 1.94 11.50
CA LEU A 291 8.09 1.09 11.42
C LEU A 291 8.64 1.01 9.99
N VAL A 292 7.77 0.82 8.99
CA VAL A 292 8.16 0.85 7.57
C VAL A 292 8.78 2.21 7.21
N ARG A 293 8.17 3.30 7.65
CA ARG A 293 8.71 4.64 7.45
C ARG A 293 10.07 4.83 8.13
N GLU A 294 10.24 4.38 9.38
CA GLU A 294 11.52 4.43 10.09
C GLU A 294 12.62 3.70 9.33
N CYS A 295 12.29 2.54 8.76
CA CYS A 295 13.21 1.80 7.89
C CYS A 295 13.62 2.59 6.65
N LEU A 296 12.70 3.33 6.02
CA LEU A 296 12.99 4.17 4.86
C LEU A 296 13.83 5.39 5.23
N GLU A 297 13.53 6.04 6.36
CA GLU A 297 14.22 7.26 6.82
C GLU A 297 15.64 6.99 7.34
N THR A 298 15.90 5.84 7.96
CA THR A 298 17.16 5.59 8.68
C THR A 298 17.92 4.36 8.18
N GLY A 299 17.30 3.48 7.39
CA GLY A 299 17.93 2.28 6.82
C GLY A 299 18.74 2.63 5.57
N ASN A 300 20.06 2.58 5.66
CA ASN A 300 20.96 2.82 4.53
C ASN A 300 21.31 1.52 3.78
N THR A 301 21.16 0.38 4.44
CA THR A 301 21.47 -0.95 3.92
C THR A 301 20.40 -1.94 4.36
N LEU A 302 20.36 -3.11 3.71
CA LEU A 302 19.51 -4.22 4.11
C LEU A 302 19.74 -4.63 5.57
N ASP A 303 21.01 -4.61 6.04
CA ASP A 303 21.35 -4.98 7.42
C ASP A 303 20.92 -3.89 8.42
N ASP A 304 20.95 -2.61 8.06
CA ASP A 304 20.37 -1.56 8.89
C ASP A 304 18.87 -1.79 9.09
N VAL A 305 18.13 -2.10 8.03
CA VAL A 305 16.68 -2.36 8.10
C VAL A 305 16.39 -3.59 8.96
N LYS A 306 17.15 -4.68 8.79
CA LYS A 306 17.03 -5.86 9.66
C LYS A 306 17.24 -5.51 11.13
N ARG A 307 18.25 -4.70 11.44
CA ARG A 307 18.53 -4.23 12.80
C ARG A 307 17.39 -3.38 13.35
N ILE A 308 16.92 -2.38 12.59
CA ILE A 308 15.78 -1.53 12.98
C ILE A 308 14.56 -2.40 13.30
N MET A 309 14.22 -3.34 12.41
CA MET A 309 13.09 -4.23 12.63
C MET A 309 13.27 -5.17 13.81
N THR A 310 14.49 -5.61 14.10
CA THR A 310 14.78 -6.49 15.23
C THR A 310 14.68 -5.75 16.55
N ASP A 311 15.26 -4.56 16.63
CA ASP A 311 15.40 -3.79 17.86
C ASP A 311 14.12 -3.05 18.26
N THR A 312 13.22 -2.78 17.30
CA THR A 312 11.98 -2.05 17.55
C THR A 312 10.88 -3.02 18.01
N PRO A 313 10.24 -2.77 19.17
CA PRO A 313 9.01 -3.48 19.55
C PRO A 313 7.93 -3.27 18.48
N ARG A 314 7.30 -4.35 18.04
CA ARG A 314 6.33 -4.37 16.93
C ARG A 314 4.93 -4.69 17.42
N THR A 315 3.95 -4.08 16.76
CA THR A 315 2.53 -4.46 16.91
C THR A 315 2.21 -5.71 16.07
N CYS A 316 1.15 -6.40 16.38
CA CYS A 316 0.46 -7.41 15.57
C CYS A 316 1.38 -8.39 14.79
N GLU A 317 0.89 -8.95 13.69
CA GLU A 317 1.64 -9.84 12.80
C GLU A 317 1.65 -9.26 11.40
N TYR A 318 2.85 -9.07 10.83
CA TYR A 318 3.03 -8.54 9.48
C TYR A 318 4.15 -9.25 8.74
N TYR A 319 4.07 -9.20 7.43
CA TYR A 319 5.08 -9.72 6.52
C TYR A 319 5.64 -8.60 5.66
N TYR A 320 6.90 -8.72 5.24
CA TYR A 320 7.55 -7.71 4.41
C TYR A 320 8.45 -8.36 3.37
N VAL A 321 8.61 -7.71 2.22
CA VAL A 321 9.77 -7.86 1.35
C VAL A 321 10.61 -6.61 1.52
N ILE A 322 11.91 -6.79 1.75
CA ILE A 322 12.89 -5.71 1.87
C ILE A 322 14.02 -6.02 0.89
N SER A 323 14.45 -5.00 0.15
CA SER A 323 15.53 -5.14 -0.82
C SER A 323 16.50 -3.97 -0.78
N ASP A 324 17.76 -4.23 -1.13
CA ASP A 324 18.84 -3.25 -1.23
C ASP A 324 19.68 -3.56 -2.48
N SER A 325 19.70 -2.66 -3.45
CA SER A 325 20.45 -2.86 -4.69
C SER A 325 21.96 -2.71 -4.54
N LYS A 326 22.45 -2.21 -3.43
CA LYS A 326 23.89 -2.08 -3.13
C LYS A 326 24.45 -3.30 -2.40
N ALA A 327 23.59 -4.15 -1.84
CA ALA A 327 24.01 -5.35 -1.15
C ALA A 327 24.82 -6.29 -2.04
N ASP A 328 25.57 -7.20 -1.46
CA ASP A 328 26.37 -8.22 -2.16
C ASP A 328 27.28 -7.62 -3.26
N GLY A 329 27.99 -6.55 -2.90
CA GLY A 329 28.93 -5.89 -3.81
C GLY A 329 28.27 -5.18 -5.00
N GLY A 330 26.99 -4.80 -4.87
CA GLY A 330 26.22 -4.11 -5.91
C GLY A 330 25.38 -5.05 -6.79
N ARG A 331 25.38 -6.35 -6.52
CA ARG A 331 24.48 -7.31 -7.19
C ARG A 331 23.03 -7.14 -6.75
N GLY A 332 22.84 -6.59 -5.58
CA GLY A 332 21.55 -6.51 -4.92
C GLY A 332 21.24 -7.76 -4.07
N SER A 333 20.39 -7.57 -3.09
CA SER A 333 19.85 -8.65 -2.26
C SER A 333 18.49 -8.28 -1.70
N ALA A 334 17.71 -9.28 -1.31
CA ALA A 334 16.44 -9.10 -0.65
C ALA A 334 16.18 -10.20 0.39
N VAL A 335 15.28 -9.89 1.32
CA VAL A 335 14.74 -10.86 2.28
C VAL A 335 13.23 -10.72 2.40
N GLY A 336 12.56 -11.85 2.58
CA GLY A 336 11.24 -11.90 3.17
C GLY A 336 11.34 -11.77 4.68
N VAL A 337 10.34 -11.17 5.29
CA VAL A 337 10.27 -11.02 6.74
C VAL A 337 8.92 -11.50 7.24
N ALA A 338 8.93 -12.35 8.25
CA ALA A 338 7.77 -12.69 9.05
C ALA A 338 7.98 -12.11 10.46
N ALA A 339 7.14 -11.16 10.86
CA ALA A 339 7.32 -10.39 12.09
C ALA A 339 6.08 -10.45 12.97
N TRP A 340 6.29 -10.77 14.25
CA TRP A 340 5.30 -10.78 15.33
C TRP A 340 5.81 -9.94 16.50
N PRO A 341 4.96 -9.58 17.44
CA PRO A 341 5.44 -9.08 18.73
C PRO A 341 6.37 -10.11 19.39
N GLY A 342 7.61 -9.74 19.62
CA GLY A 342 8.61 -10.60 20.27
C GLY A 342 9.27 -11.67 19.40
N LYS A 343 8.90 -11.81 18.11
CA LYS A 343 9.56 -12.74 17.19
C LYS A 343 9.71 -12.11 15.80
N ILE A 344 10.83 -12.35 15.14
CA ILE A 344 11.07 -11.96 13.75
C ILE A 344 11.88 -13.04 13.05
N GLU A 345 11.54 -13.34 11.81
CA GLU A 345 12.24 -14.29 10.95
C GLU A 345 12.60 -13.61 9.63
N PHE A 346 13.83 -13.76 9.19
CA PHE A 346 14.32 -13.28 7.91
C PHE A 346 14.50 -14.45 6.96
N ILE A 347 13.82 -14.41 5.82
CA ILE A 347 13.74 -15.49 4.83
C ILE A 347 14.54 -15.07 3.61
N GLY A 348 15.74 -15.64 3.45
CA GLY A 348 16.61 -15.36 2.29
C GLY A 348 16.17 -16.10 1.02
N PRO A 349 16.81 -15.82 -0.12
CA PRO A 349 16.63 -16.60 -1.33
C PRO A 349 17.12 -18.05 -1.11
N ASN A 350 16.58 -19.00 -1.87
CA ASN A 350 16.89 -20.43 -1.73
C ASN A 350 16.57 -21.06 -0.37
N MET A 351 15.91 -20.36 0.54
CA MET A 351 15.51 -20.90 1.83
C MET A 351 14.07 -21.38 1.78
N PHE A 352 13.86 -22.65 2.12
CA PHE A 352 12.48 -23.12 2.37
C PHE A 352 11.94 -22.49 3.65
N HIS A 353 10.76 -21.97 3.56
CA HIS A 353 9.97 -21.48 4.68
C HIS A 353 8.47 -21.72 4.38
N GLU A 354 7.63 -21.84 5.42
CA GLU A 354 6.19 -22.05 5.20
C GLU A 354 5.56 -20.96 4.32
N LEU A 355 6.02 -19.70 4.46
CA LEU A 355 5.60 -18.57 3.65
C LEU A 355 6.30 -18.50 2.28
N LEU A 356 7.35 -19.29 2.06
CA LEU A 356 8.14 -19.35 0.84
C LEU A 356 8.43 -20.82 0.48
N PRO A 357 7.39 -21.66 0.29
CA PRO A 357 7.56 -23.11 0.13
C PRO A 357 8.20 -23.53 -1.20
N ARG A 358 8.32 -22.61 -2.16
CA ARG A 358 9.01 -22.83 -3.44
C ARG A 358 10.12 -21.77 -3.62
N PRO A 359 11.26 -21.92 -2.92
CA PRO A 359 12.36 -20.98 -3.02
C PRO A 359 13.02 -21.04 -4.40
N LEU A 360 13.43 -19.87 -4.91
CA LEU A 360 14.21 -19.74 -6.13
C LEU A 360 15.51 -18.98 -5.83
N GLU A 361 16.54 -19.26 -6.61
CA GLU A 361 17.79 -18.50 -6.55
C GLU A 361 17.52 -17.04 -6.96
N ASP A 362 18.15 -16.08 -6.28
CA ASP A 362 18.01 -14.66 -6.58
C ASP A 362 16.54 -14.16 -6.62
N ALA A 363 15.68 -14.75 -5.81
CA ALA A 363 14.28 -14.36 -5.70
C ALA A 363 13.74 -14.55 -4.28
N VAL A 364 12.89 -13.62 -3.86
CA VAL A 364 12.06 -13.68 -2.64
C VAL A 364 10.63 -13.34 -3.01
N MET A 365 9.66 -14.16 -2.61
CA MET A 365 8.26 -14.01 -3.01
C MET A 365 7.35 -14.29 -1.84
N LEU A 366 6.53 -13.32 -1.45
CA LEU A 366 5.54 -13.47 -0.38
C LEU A 366 4.14 -13.19 -0.89
N SER A 367 3.24 -14.10 -0.61
CA SER A 367 1.80 -14.00 -0.88
C SER A 367 1.09 -15.14 -0.14
N ALA A 368 -0.21 -15.31 -0.34
CA ALA A 368 -0.99 -16.36 0.28
C ALA A 368 -1.75 -17.21 -0.74
N GLY A 369 -1.89 -18.51 -0.46
CA GLY A 369 -2.73 -19.44 -1.21
C GLY A 369 -2.41 -19.49 -2.71
N ASP A 370 -3.46 -19.48 -3.53
CA ASP A 370 -3.34 -19.56 -4.99
C ASP A 370 -2.59 -18.37 -5.60
N ARG A 371 -2.61 -17.22 -4.95
CA ARG A 371 -1.86 -16.02 -5.36
C ARG A 371 -0.36 -16.26 -5.28
N TYR A 372 0.10 -16.95 -4.22
CA TYR A 372 1.49 -17.35 -4.11
C TYR A 372 1.89 -18.31 -5.25
N GLN A 373 1.07 -19.32 -5.53
CA GLN A 373 1.34 -20.24 -6.64
C GLN A 373 1.39 -19.51 -7.98
N CYS A 374 0.48 -18.56 -8.20
CA CYS A 374 0.48 -17.73 -9.40
C CYS A 374 1.75 -16.89 -9.52
N LEU A 375 2.16 -16.25 -8.43
CA LEU A 375 3.38 -15.42 -8.34
C LEU A 375 4.63 -16.24 -8.68
N VAL A 376 4.83 -17.37 -8.01
CA VAL A 376 5.99 -18.24 -8.24
C VAL A 376 6.01 -18.78 -9.66
N ASN A 377 4.87 -19.29 -10.17
CA ASN A 377 4.79 -19.83 -11.54
C ASN A 377 5.16 -18.78 -12.60
N ARG A 378 4.79 -17.50 -12.38
CA ARG A 378 5.15 -16.40 -13.28
C ARG A 378 6.63 -16.07 -13.21
N VAL A 379 7.19 -15.98 -12.01
CA VAL A 379 8.63 -15.71 -11.83
C VAL A 379 9.45 -16.88 -12.43
N GLU A 380 9.11 -18.13 -12.16
CA GLU A 380 9.78 -19.29 -12.76
C GLU A 380 9.73 -19.28 -14.30
N LYS A 381 8.55 -19.00 -14.88
CA LYS A 381 8.38 -18.95 -16.33
C LYS A 381 9.25 -17.89 -17.00
N MET A 382 9.46 -16.76 -16.32
CA MET A 382 10.20 -15.61 -16.83
C MET A 382 11.64 -15.56 -16.29
N TYR A 383 12.07 -16.55 -15.52
CA TYR A 383 13.39 -16.59 -14.88
C TYR A 383 14.52 -16.36 -15.89
N GLY A 384 15.45 -15.49 -15.55
CA GLY A 384 16.56 -15.06 -16.43
C GLY A 384 16.17 -14.06 -17.52
N LYS A 385 14.90 -13.63 -17.57
CA LYS A 385 14.39 -12.71 -18.59
C LYS A 385 13.59 -11.57 -18.00
N ILE A 386 13.52 -11.48 -16.66
CA ILE A 386 12.71 -10.45 -16.00
C ILE A 386 13.38 -9.10 -16.18
N ASP A 387 12.67 -8.22 -16.86
CA ASP A 387 12.92 -6.78 -16.97
C ASP A 387 11.77 -6.00 -16.33
N ALA A 388 11.75 -4.67 -16.43
CA ALA A 388 10.69 -3.87 -15.83
C ALA A 388 9.30 -4.24 -16.38
N GLN A 389 9.15 -4.45 -17.69
CA GLN A 389 7.86 -4.82 -18.28
C GLN A 389 7.38 -6.18 -17.77
N THR A 390 8.22 -7.18 -17.80
CA THR A 390 7.85 -8.52 -17.33
C THR A 390 7.64 -8.57 -15.82
N ALA A 391 8.33 -7.75 -15.03
CA ALA A 391 8.08 -7.60 -13.60
C ALA A 391 6.69 -6.98 -13.32
N LEU A 392 6.25 -6.01 -14.14
CA LEU A 392 4.88 -5.47 -14.09
C LEU A 392 3.86 -6.55 -14.44
N ASP A 393 4.13 -7.39 -15.44
CA ASP A 393 3.26 -8.51 -15.84
C ASP A 393 3.11 -9.53 -14.70
N VAL A 394 4.15 -9.75 -13.88
CA VAL A 394 4.05 -10.62 -12.70
C VAL A 394 2.95 -10.13 -11.74
N MET A 395 2.74 -8.82 -11.59
CA MET A 395 1.76 -8.23 -10.69
C MET A 395 0.32 -8.21 -11.21
N ALA A 396 0.06 -8.72 -12.42
CA ALA A 396 -1.26 -8.76 -13.02
C ALA A 396 -2.27 -9.63 -12.23
N ARG A 397 -3.55 -9.60 -12.64
CA ARG A 397 -4.62 -10.43 -12.04
C ARG A 397 -4.20 -11.88 -11.85
N GLY A 398 -4.61 -12.46 -10.72
CA GLY A 398 -4.16 -13.76 -10.24
C GLY A 398 -3.12 -13.63 -9.13
N VAL A 399 -2.17 -12.70 -9.22
CA VAL A 399 -1.38 -12.20 -8.09
C VAL A 399 -2.13 -11.05 -7.41
N ALA A 400 -2.55 -10.04 -8.17
CA ALA A 400 -3.44 -8.98 -7.69
C ALA A 400 -4.89 -9.45 -7.62
N MET A 401 -5.63 -9.00 -6.59
CA MET A 401 -7.06 -9.24 -6.40
C MET A 401 -7.94 -8.22 -7.16
N SER A 402 -9.26 -8.42 -7.16
CA SER A 402 -10.21 -7.41 -7.65
C SER A 402 -10.23 -6.14 -6.78
N SER A 403 -9.84 -6.26 -5.52
CA SER A 403 -9.72 -5.17 -4.56
C SER A 403 -8.36 -4.43 -4.64
N ASN A 404 -7.57 -4.69 -5.67
CA ASN A 404 -6.22 -4.12 -5.82
C ASN A 404 -6.23 -2.59 -5.89
N MET A 405 -5.61 -1.95 -4.89
CA MET A 405 -5.62 -0.50 -4.68
C MET A 405 -4.46 0.19 -5.39
N HIS A 406 -3.23 -0.32 -5.21
CA HIS A 406 -2.08 0.11 -5.97
C HIS A 406 -1.10 -1.03 -6.23
N ASN A 407 -0.36 -0.89 -7.31
CA ASN A 407 0.84 -1.67 -7.59
C ASN A 407 2.03 -0.73 -7.71
N ALA A 408 3.15 -1.12 -7.15
CA ALA A 408 4.42 -0.43 -7.29
C ALA A 408 5.53 -1.41 -7.66
N LEU A 409 6.31 -1.06 -8.69
CA LEU A 409 7.57 -1.72 -9.02
C LEU A 409 8.69 -0.73 -8.79
N PHE A 410 9.71 -1.11 -8.05
CA PHE A 410 10.92 -0.34 -7.82
C PHE A 410 12.10 -0.98 -8.52
N LYS A 411 12.95 -0.17 -9.15
CA LYS A 411 14.31 -0.50 -9.60
C LYS A 411 15.29 0.34 -8.78
N PRO A 412 15.64 -0.08 -7.55
CA PRO A 412 16.37 0.77 -6.60
C PRO A 412 17.73 1.22 -7.11
N ALA A 413 18.42 0.43 -7.91
CA ALA A 413 19.74 0.80 -8.47
C ALA A 413 19.72 2.11 -9.26
N THR A 414 18.60 2.37 -9.96
CA THR A 414 18.41 3.58 -10.78
C THR A 414 17.44 4.58 -10.14
N LEU A 415 16.86 4.26 -8.97
CA LEU A 415 15.81 5.04 -8.29
C LEU A 415 14.55 5.24 -9.14
N GLU A 416 14.32 4.35 -10.10
CA GLU A 416 13.11 4.34 -10.92
C GLU A 416 11.99 3.57 -10.23
N LEU A 417 10.76 4.01 -10.46
CA LEU A 417 9.58 3.29 -10.00
C LEU A 417 8.44 3.40 -11.03
N TRP A 418 7.59 2.39 -11.04
CA TRP A 418 6.34 2.35 -11.83
C TRP A 418 5.19 2.15 -10.87
N VAL A 419 4.19 3.00 -10.95
CA VAL A 419 3.03 2.96 -10.06
C VAL A 419 1.75 2.96 -10.88
N ALA A 420 0.83 2.09 -10.52
CA ALA A 420 -0.56 2.13 -10.96
C ALA A 420 -1.47 2.24 -9.73
N ASN A 421 -2.43 3.15 -9.77
CA ASN A 421 -3.46 3.31 -8.76
C ASN A 421 -4.82 2.86 -9.31
N SER A 422 -5.66 2.28 -8.45
CA SER A 422 -7.02 1.92 -8.81
C SER A 422 -7.90 3.15 -9.07
N THR A 423 -9.03 2.88 -9.68
CA THR A 423 -10.20 3.77 -9.67
C THR A 423 -11.37 3.02 -9.04
N LEU A 424 -12.48 3.69 -8.80
CA LEU A 424 -13.70 3.02 -8.33
C LEU A 424 -14.13 1.89 -9.29
N GLN A 425 -13.86 2.02 -10.60
CA GLN A 425 -14.24 1.05 -11.63
C GLN A 425 -13.20 -0.06 -11.81
N ASP A 426 -11.91 0.31 -11.83
CA ASP A 426 -10.84 -0.59 -12.21
C ASP A 426 -9.83 -0.82 -11.09
N PRO A 427 -9.43 -2.09 -10.81
CA PRO A 427 -8.31 -2.37 -9.93
C PRO A 427 -7.00 -1.87 -10.55
N ALA A 428 -6.03 -1.54 -9.71
CA ALA A 428 -4.74 -0.97 -10.15
C ALA A 428 -4.02 -1.84 -11.19
N CYS A 429 -4.08 -3.17 -11.05
CA CYS A 429 -3.45 -4.10 -11.99
C CYS A 429 -4.02 -4.08 -13.41
N ASN A 430 -5.16 -3.42 -13.63
CA ASN A 430 -5.78 -3.20 -14.95
C ASN A 430 -5.55 -1.77 -15.46
N ARG A 431 -4.84 -0.94 -14.70
CA ARG A 431 -4.57 0.47 -15.03
C ARG A 431 -3.18 0.63 -15.63
N PRO A 432 -2.95 1.66 -16.43
CA PRO A 432 -1.61 1.98 -16.91
C PRO A 432 -0.67 2.31 -15.74
N TYR A 433 0.55 1.80 -15.81
CA TYR A 433 1.63 2.15 -14.89
C TYR A 433 2.31 3.43 -15.37
N MET A 434 2.44 4.42 -14.51
CA MET A 434 3.24 5.62 -14.74
C MET A 434 4.64 5.40 -14.20
N ARG A 435 5.66 5.73 -15.02
CA ARG A 435 7.08 5.69 -14.61
C ARG A 435 7.49 7.00 -13.95
N TYR A 436 8.31 6.90 -12.91
CA TYR A 436 8.90 8.03 -12.20
C TYR A 436 10.39 7.77 -11.95
N ASP A 437 11.16 8.84 -11.78
CA ASP A 437 12.54 8.82 -11.30
C ASP A 437 12.60 9.66 -10.02
N LEU A 438 12.95 9.03 -8.89
CA LEU A 438 12.96 9.69 -7.58
C LEU A 438 13.96 10.85 -7.53
N ARG A 439 15.13 10.75 -8.23
CA ARG A 439 16.11 11.84 -8.29
C ARG A 439 15.52 13.06 -8.99
N SER A 440 14.83 12.84 -10.10
CA SER A 440 14.15 13.93 -10.83
C SER A 440 13.04 14.57 -10.02
N LEU A 441 12.32 13.77 -9.24
CA LEU A 441 11.25 14.28 -8.36
C LEU A 441 11.81 15.12 -7.20
N MET A 442 12.99 14.77 -6.67
CA MET A 442 13.66 15.55 -5.61
C MET A 442 14.41 16.78 -6.11
N ALA A 443 14.89 16.77 -7.37
CA ALA A 443 15.79 17.81 -7.88
C ALA A 443 15.06 19.10 -8.28
N ASP A 444 13.91 18.99 -8.95
CA ASP A 444 13.28 20.12 -9.62
C ASP A 444 11.78 20.23 -9.31
N LYS A 445 11.38 21.40 -8.84
CA LYS A 445 9.97 21.80 -8.82
C LYS A 445 9.51 22.11 -10.25
N PRO A 446 8.33 21.66 -10.68
CA PRO A 446 7.80 22.00 -11.99
C PRO A 446 7.61 23.54 -12.10
N ARG A 447 7.99 24.11 -13.23
CA ARG A 447 7.73 25.52 -13.51
C ARG A 447 6.20 25.71 -13.65
N GLU A 448 5.69 26.87 -13.21
CA GLU A 448 4.31 27.23 -13.47
C GLU A 448 4.00 27.09 -14.97
N ALA A 449 2.92 26.44 -15.30
CA ALA A 449 2.41 26.52 -16.66
C ALA A 449 2.07 28.00 -16.91
N VAL A 450 2.79 28.64 -17.81
CA VAL A 450 2.46 30.00 -18.26
C VAL A 450 1.06 29.93 -18.86
N VAL A 451 0.06 30.35 -18.10
CA VAL A 451 -1.29 30.56 -18.61
C VAL A 451 -1.18 31.84 -19.45
N ASN A 452 -0.96 31.66 -20.76
CA ASN A 452 -1.18 32.78 -21.68
C ASN A 452 -2.65 33.17 -21.54
N LYS A 453 -2.85 34.34 -20.90
CA LYS A 453 -4.15 35.02 -20.76
C LYS A 453 -4.63 35.49 -22.13
#